data_d5ead9aa3a10eda46b048ca9e4ef67aa
#
_entry.id   d5ead9aa3a10eda46b048ca9e4ef67aa
#
_cell.length_a   1.000
_cell.length_b   1.000
_cell.length_c   1.000
_cell.angle_alpha   90.00
_cell.angle_beta   90.00
_cell.angle_gamma   90.00
#
_symmetry.space_group_name_H-M   'P 1'
#
loop_
_entity.id
_entity.type
_entity.pdbx_description
1 polymer ?
#
loop_
_entity_poly.entity_id
_entity_poly.type
_entity_poly.pdbx_seq_one_letter_code
_entity_poly.pdbx_strand_id
1 'polypeptide(L)'
;VHFTPSQILTDKETLEAVKPFVGTVVTGKELTAMLEAVNRLYRQKGYVVCQAVLQPQRISKGVLTITLVEGKTGAVSLSSAVEGKEFKTRGGYILRAFDLEKGKVSNYREMLGDLVKFNMTNDIQLSVDMRAGQEPGTTDYEIFVQEPDPRTFTLFSDSSGSKSSGRYRGGVSFTERSLLGWRDRLQLIGVFSHGSRSFMGSYSVPLNSFGTRLTASYSYGRVKVVDGPSEDFDVKGHSQYLSLRLDHPLYVTSTSKLTGYLQAARQTSETEMFNVLTVSDTSVKSLTAGLEQLWLKEGMTLYANGQYIESWLKDYTFDNASRYRRLTGYLTWDHRLWKNWGYTVNAGAQRYLGGGEMASGDSFYLGTSSGVRGYENDTISAYNGAWINLEAKYHLDGKGSNVFAFLDAGRLSGDSPYKDKSLGSVGIGASWRPVDWLMSSATISFPFKRNVGSEHVSKARFDFVINAVW
;
A
#
# COMPACT_ATOMS: atom_id res chain seq x y z
N VAL A 1 33.23 22.79 37.74
CA VAL A 1 33.34 22.10 36.45
C VAL A 1 33.05 23.08 35.33
N HIS A 2 33.90 23.09 34.32
CA HIS A 2 33.77 23.91 33.12
C HIS A 2 33.48 22.97 31.92
N PHE A 3 32.55 23.38 31.01
CA PHE A 3 32.31 22.69 29.76
C PHE A 3 32.74 23.52 28.57
N THR A 4 33.27 22.91 27.53
CA THR A 4 33.41 23.59 26.25
C THR A 4 32.02 23.91 25.68
N PRO A 5 31.86 24.94 24.84
CA PRO A 5 30.56 25.27 24.23
C PRO A 5 29.95 24.11 23.50
N SER A 6 28.63 23.91 23.63
CA SER A 6 27.84 22.88 22.96
C SER A 6 26.76 23.56 22.12
N GLN A 7 26.46 22.96 20.94
CA GLN A 7 25.32 23.34 20.11
C GLN A 7 24.03 22.61 20.55
N ILE A 8 24.16 21.52 21.31
CA ILE A 8 23.09 20.59 21.63
C ILE A 8 22.65 20.69 23.09
N LEU A 9 23.61 20.79 24.01
CA LEU A 9 23.36 20.84 25.45
C LEU A 9 23.46 22.26 25.95
N THR A 10 22.52 22.71 26.77
CA THR A 10 22.57 23.98 27.48
C THR A 10 23.46 23.87 28.71
N ASP A 11 24.05 24.98 29.14
CA ASP A 11 24.86 25.08 30.36
C ASP A 11 24.06 24.57 31.59
N LYS A 12 22.76 24.87 31.62
CA LYS A 12 21.89 24.43 32.71
C LYS A 12 21.78 22.89 32.78
N GLU A 13 21.60 22.22 31.64
CA GLU A 13 21.48 20.74 31.56
C GLU A 13 22.79 20.06 31.96
N THR A 14 23.93 20.59 31.46
CA THR A 14 25.25 20.02 31.79
C THR A 14 25.60 20.21 33.27
N LEU A 15 25.36 21.38 33.82
CA LEU A 15 25.61 21.68 35.26
C LEU A 15 24.70 20.84 36.17
N GLU A 16 23.43 20.65 35.79
CA GLU A 16 22.49 19.82 36.57
C GLU A 16 22.87 18.35 36.55
N ALA A 17 23.36 17.84 35.42
CA ALA A 17 23.82 16.44 35.31
C ALA A 17 25.03 16.14 36.16
N VAL A 18 25.93 17.11 36.38
CA VAL A 18 27.14 16.95 37.17
C VAL A 18 27.02 17.45 38.59
N LYS A 19 25.90 18.05 38.99
CA LYS A 19 25.63 18.62 40.31
C LYS A 19 26.00 17.69 41.49
N PRO A 20 25.72 16.35 41.41
CA PRO A 20 26.08 15.43 42.49
C PRO A 20 27.58 15.29 42.75
N PHE A 21 28.42 15.71 41.79
CA PHE A 21 29.89 15.58 41.83
C PHE A 21 30.59 16.89 42.17
N VAL A 22 29.87 18.03 42.20
CA VAL A 22 30.45 19.32 42.47
C VAL A 22 30.66 19.52 43.97
N GLY A 23 31.86 19.95 44.37
CA GLY A 23 32.22 20.19 45.77
C GLY A 23 32.58 18.92 46.55
N THR A 24 32.74 17.77 45.87
CA THR A 24 33.17 16.49 46.46
C THR A 24 34.57 16.12 45.99
N VAL A 25 35.19 15.18 46.71
CA VAL A 25 36.46 14.54 46.26
C VAL A 25 36.10 13.55 45.20
N VAL A 26 36.58 13.74 43.96
CA VAL A 26 36.22 12.93 42.80
C VAL A 26 37.32 11.93 42.49
N THR A 27 37.01 10.64 42.58
CA THR A 27 37.87 9.53 42.17
C THR A 27 37.74 9.26 40.66
N GLY A 28 38.59 8.38 40.11
CA GLY A 28 38.50 7.98 38.70
C GLY A 28 37.14 7.35 38.35
N LYS A 29 36.50 6.61 39.26
CA LYS A 29 35.18 6.04 39.10
C LYS A 29 34.08 7.12 38.99
N GLU A 30 34.20 8.13 39.84
CA GLU A 30 33.23 9.25 39.83
C GLU A 30 33.42 10.15 38.64
N LEU A 31 34.64 10.33 38.13
CA LEU A 31 34.91 11.01 36.86
C LEU A 31 34.21 10.30 35.69
N THR A 32 34.34 8.98 35.64
CA THR A 32 33.64 8.17 34.61
C THR A 32 32.13 8.32 34.74
N ALA A 33 31.57 8.29 35.95
CA ALA A 33 30.15 8.45 36.19
C ALA A 33 29.65 9.85 35.79
N MET A 34 30.45 10.90 36.01
CA MET A 34 30.17 12.27 35.63
C MET A 34 30.12 12.44 34.09
N LEU A 35 31.12 11.89 33.37
CA LEU A 35 31.14 11.90 31.91
C LEU A 35 29.93 11.13 31.35
N GLU A 36 29.60 9.98 31.95
CA GLU A 36 28.45 9.16 31.53
C GLU A 36 27.12 9.85 31.79
N ALA A 37 26.99 10.69 32.84
CA ALA A 37 25.80 11.48 33.07
C ALA A 37 25.58 12.49 31.95
N VAL A 38 26.63 13.14 31.46
CA VAL A 38 26.56 14.08 30.32
C VAL A 38 26.31 13.32 28.99
N ASN A 39 27.01 12.20 28.79
CA ASN A 39 26.81 11.36 27.59
C ASN A 39 25.36 10.82 27.48
N ARG A 40 24.73 10.56 28.62
CA ARG A 40 23.30 10.18 28.67
C ARG A 40 22.40 11.29 28.14
N LEU A 41 22.69 12.57 28.39
CA LEU A 41 21.91 13.68 27.81
C LEU A 41 21.98 13.69 26.28
N TYR A 42 23.18 13.51 25.71
CA TYR A 42 23.33 13.40 24.26
C TYR A 42 22.50 12.24 23.69
N ARG A 43 22.60 11.04 24.29
CA ARG A 43 21.84 9.87 23.85
C ARG A 43 20.32 10.08 23.99
N GLN A 44 19.86 10.69 25.07
CA GLN A 44 18.44 11.01 25.26
C GLN A 44 17.90 11.98 24.20
N LYS A 45 18.73 12.88 23.71
CA LYS A 45 18.41 13.80 22.61
C LYS A 45 18.62 13.19 21.22
N GLY A 46 19.17 11.96 21.12
CA GLY A 46 19.39 11.25 19.83
C GLY A 46 20.78 11.45 19.22
N TYR A 47 21.71 12.12 19.90
CA TYR A 47 23.07 12.39 19.40
C TYR A 47 24.06 11.35 19.91
N VAL A 48 24.02 10.14 19.33
CA VAL A 48 24.84 9.00 19.80
C VAL A 48 26.32 9.11 19.48
N VAL A 49 26.70 9.93 18.51
CA VAL A 49 28.10 10.18 18.11
C VAL A 49 28.72 11.35 18.88
N CYS A 50 27.94 12.05 19.74
CA CYS A 50 28.41 13.12 20.60
C CYS A 50 28.80 12.56 21.97
N GLN A 51 29.91 13.05 22.52
CA GLN A 51 30.40 12.59 23.81
C GLN A 51 31.14 13.66 24.59
N ALA A 52 31.03 13.59 25.91
CA ALA A 52 31.87 14.30 26.84
C ALA A 52 33.15 13.51 27.07
N VAL A 53 34.30 14.15 26.92
CA VAL A 53 35.62 13.54 27.12
C VAL A 53 36.46 14.37 28.07
N LEU A 54 37.33 13.71 28.82
CA LEU A 54 38.31 14.35 29.64
C LEU A 54 39.65 14.35 28.91
N GLN A 55 40.09 15.53 28.49
CA GLN A 55 41.44 15.68 27.94
C GLN A 55 42.51 15.73 29.06
N PRO A 56 43.76 15.33 28.76
CA PRO A 56 44.86 15.54 29.69
C PRO A 56 44.98 17.01 30.12
N GLN A 57 44.84 17.27 31.42
CA GLN A 57 44.87 18.63 31.97
C GLN A 57 45.46 18.67 33.36
N ARG A 58 46.00 19.82 33.73
CA ARG A 58 46.39 20.09 35.12
C ARG A 58 45.23 20.72 35.86
N ILE A 59 44.73 20.03 36.86
CA ILE A 59 43.65 20.57 37.70
C ILE A 59 44.28 21.60 38.66
N SER A 60 43.94 22.87 38.47
CA SER A 60 44.33 23.95 39.39
C SER A 60 43.08 24.53 40.05
N LYS A 61 43.18 24.81 41.36
CA LYS A 61 42.08 25.41 42.16
C LYS A 61 40.79 24.56 42.13
N GLY A 62 40.86 23.25 41.90
CA GLY A 62 39.68 22.37 41.87
C GLY A 62 38.79 22.52 40.65
N VAL A 63 39.24 23.21 39.59
CA VAL A 63 38.46 23.39 38.35
C VAL A 63 38.82 22.31 37.35
N LEU A 64 37.82 21.54 36.95
CA LEU A 64 37.87 20.49 35.91
C LEU A 64 37.21 20.98 34.65
N THR A 65 37.88 20.85 33.50
CA THR A 65 37.32 21.15 32.18
C THR A 65 36.96 19.89 31.46
N ILE A 66 35.69 19.78 31.05
CA ILE A 66 35.16 18.65 30.25
C ILE A 66 34.97 19.17 28.83
N THR A 67 35.57 18.47 27.86
CA THR A 67 35.40 18.79 26.43
C THR A 67 34.18 18.03 25.90
N LEU A 68 33.25 18.78 25.32
CA LEU A 68 32.09 18.26 24.61
C LEU A 68 32.44 18.11 23.13
N VAL A 69 32.57 16.87 22.68
CA VAL A 69 32.86 16.53 21.28
C VAL A 69 31.55 16.23 20.59
N GLU A 70 31.15 17.09 19.69
CA GLU A 70 29.91 16.94 18.91
C GLU A 70 30.27 16.44 17.50
N GLY A 71 29.95 15.16 17.25
CA GLY A 71 30.23 14.50 15.97
C GLY A 71 29.48 15.16 14.83
N LYS A 72 30.18 15.60 13.82
CA LYS A 72 29.62 16.25 12.61
C LYS A 72 29.50 15.25 11.47
N THR A 73 28.56 15.46 10.58
CA THR A 73 28.46 14.72 9.31
C THR A 73 29.70 14.95 8.46
N GLY A 74 30.40 13.89 8.11
CA GLY A 74 31.53 13.86 7.19
C GLY A 74 31.06 13.64 5.74
N ALA A 75 31.57 12.59 5.10
CA ALA A 75 31.14 12.19 3.77
C ALA A 75 29.82 11.40 3.83
N VAL A 76 28.96 11.61 2.83
CA VAL A 76 27.76 10.79 2.62
C VAL A 76 27.86 10.15 1.25
N SER A 77 27.85 8.82 1.18
CA SER A 77 27.98 8.04 -0.05
C SER A 77 26.79 7.10 -0.24
N LEU A 78 26.53 6.75 -1.49
CA LEU A 78 25.51 5.78 -1.89
C LEU A 78 26.20 4.59 -2.53
N SER A 79 25.83 3.39 -2.10
CA SER A 79 26.33 2.14 -2.65
C SER A 79 25.18 1.17 -2.91
N SER A 80 25.35 0.26 -3.87
CA SER A 80 24.38 -0.81 -4.05
C SER A 80 24.51 -1.83 -2.91
N ALA A 81 23.37 -2.27 -2.35
CA ALA A 81 23.35 -3.35 -1.37
C ALA A 81 23.65 -4.73 -2.00
N VAL A 82 23.62 -4.83 -3.34
CA VAL A 82 23.91 -6.06 -4.09
C VAL A 82 25.20 -5.84 -4.87
N GLU A 83 26.20 -6.65 -4.58
CA GLU A 83 27.50 -6.58 -5.23
C GLU A 83 27.37 -6.77 -6.75
N GLY A 84 28.05 -5.90 -7.52
CA GLY A 84 28.03 -5.93 -8.98
C GLY A 84 26.73 -5.46 -9.65
N LYS A 85 25.72 -5.01 -8.88
CA LYS A 85 24.46 -4.48 -9.41
C LYS A 85 24.38 -2.96 -9.16
N GLU A 86 24.21 -2.18 -10.22
CA GLU A 86 23.93 -0.75 -10.10
C GLU A 86 22.46 -0.51 -9.80
N PHE A 87 22.13 0.58 -9.10
CA PHE A 87 20.75 1.01 -8.87
C PHE A 87 20.37 2.16 -9.82
N LYS A 88 19.10 2.21 -10.25
CA LYS A 88 18.58 3.21 -11.19
C LYS A 88 18.10 4.50 -10.53
N THR A 89 17.77 4.46 -9.24
CA THR A 89 17.27 5.63 -8.53
C THR A 89 18.33 6.71 -8.45
N ARG A 90 17.96 7.94 -8.82
CA ARG A 90 18.89 9.08 -8.75
C ARG A 90 19.29 9.33 -7.30
N GLY A 91 20.59 9.45 -7.05
CA GLY A 91 21.12 9.68 -5.71
C GLY A 91 20.52 10.90 -5.01
N GLY A 92 20.27 11.98 -5.74
CA GLY A 92 19.60 13.17 -5.18
C GLY A 92 18.15 12.93 -4.70
N TYR A 93 17.43 11.94 -5.22
CA TYR A 93 16.12 11.55 -4.70
C TYR A 93 16.26 10.88 -3.32
N ILE A 94 17.25 10.03 -3.16
CA ILE A 94 17.54 9.32 -1.90
C ILE A 94 18.06 10.29 -0.85
N LEU A 95 19.08 11.08 -1.19
CA LEU A 95 19.75 12.00 -0.25
C LEU A 95 18.81 13.07 0.31
N ARG A 96 17.80 13.51 -0.44
CA ARG A 96 16.77 14.46 0.06
C ARG A 96 15.88 13.89 1.16
N ALA A 97 15.93 12.58 1.40
CA ALA A 97 15.19 11.96 2.50
C ALA A 97 15.88 12.13 3.86
N PHE A 98 17.15 12.59 3.90
CA PHE A 98 17.96 12.66 5.10
C PHE A 98 18.49 14.07 5.31
N ASP A 99 18.49 14.54 6.57
CA ASP A 99 19.21 15.76 6.96
C ASP A 99 20.65 15.40 7.38
N LEU A 100 21.46 15.01 6.38
CA LEU A 100 22.87 14.64 6.53
C LEU A 100 23.77 15.67 5.84
N GLU A 101 23.58 16.95 6.13
CA GLU A 101 24.39 18.03 5.57
C GLU A 101 25.80 17.99 6.17
N LYS A 102 26.83 18.01 5.28
CA LYS A 102 28.23 18.00 5.69
C LYS A 102 28.54 19.14 6.66
N GLY A 103 29.21 18.80 7.78
CA GLY A 103 29.62 19.74 8.82
C GLY A 103 28.56 20.07 9.87
N LYS A 104 27.31 19.64 9.69
CA LYS A 104 26.27 19.71 10.74
C LYS A 104 26.44 18.58 11.76
N VAL A 105 26.04 18.83 13.00
CA VAL A 105 25.93 17.77 14.01
C VAL A 105 24.71 16.92 13.67
N SER A 106 24.93 15.64 13.35
CA SER A 106 23.87 14.74 12.92
C SER A 106 23.12 14.11 14.08
N ASN A 107 21.79 14.09 13.99
CA ASN A 107 20.92 13.44 14.94
C ASN A 107 20.56 12.01 14.43
N TYR A 108 21.13 11.01 15.09
CA TYR A 108 20.90 9.61 14.73
C TYR A 108 19.43 9.18 14.82
N ARG A 109 18.69 9.70 15.82
CA ARG A 109 17.27 9.38 15.96
C ARG A 109 16.43 9.93 14.81
N GLU A 110 16.72 11.13 14.36
CA GLU A 110 16.05 11.73 13.21
C GLU A 110 16.40 10.98 11.93
N MET A 111 17.67 10.67 11.72
CA MET A 111 18.12 9.86 10.58
C MET A 111 17.45 8.48 10.54
N LEU A 112 17.31 7.78 11.68
CA LEU A 112 16.57 6.52 11.75
C LEU A 112 15.07 6.72 11.44
N GLY A 113 14.48 7.81 11.92
CA GLY A 113 13.09 8.17 11.59
C GLY A 113 12.88 8.38 10.10
N ASP A 114 13.80 9.08 9.46
CA ASP A 114 13.78 9.33 8.02
C ASP A 114 14.00 8.04 7.22
N LEU A 115 14.91 7.17 7.66
CA LEU A 115 15.14 5.85 7.07
C LEU A 115 13.87 4.98 7.12
N VAL A 116 13.23 4.88 8.29
CA VAL A 116 11.96 4.15 8.45
C VAL A 116 10.88 4.72 7.55
N LYS A 117 10.73 6.04 7.51
CA LYS A 117 9.73 6.73 6.70
C LYS A 117 9.96 6.48 5.21
N PHE A 118 11.21 6.58 4.76
CA PHE A 118 11.57 6.30 3.38
C PHE A 118 11.25 4.84 3.01
N ASN A 119 11.70 3.86 3.80
CA ASN A 119 11.51 2.43 3.55
C ASN A 119 10.03 2.01 3.58
N MET A 120 9.20 2.68 4.37
CA MET A 120 7.75 2.40 4.44
C MET A 120 6.95 3.08 3.31
N THR A 121 7.52 4.08 2.64
CA THR A 121 6.80 4.87 1.62
C THR A 121 7.32 4.65 0.20
N ASN A 122 8.47 4.02 0.04
CA ASN A 122 9.07 3.68 -1.25
C ASN A 122 9.16 2.16 -1.44
N ASP A 123 9.35 1.73 -2.67
CA ASP A 123 9.50 0.31 -3.06
C ASP A 123 10.97 -0.14 -3.11
N ILE A 124 11.90 0.73 -2.74
CA ILE A 124 13.31 0.41 -2.49
C ILE A 124 13.56 0.38 -0.98
N GLN A 125 14.56 -0.39 -0.57
CA GLN A 125 14.98 -0.48 0.83
C GLN A 125 16.36 0.14 0.99
N LEU A 126 16.50 0.97 2.00
CA LEU A 126 17.77 1.58 2.38
C LEU A 126 18.24 1.02 3.71
N SER A 127 19.54 0.85 3.85
CA SER A 127 20.21 0.67 5.13
C SER A 127 21.40 1.63 5.21
N VAL A 128 21.80 2.01 6.42
CA VAL A 128 22.85 3.00 6.65
C VAL A 128 23.93 2.40 7.53
N ASP A 129 25.16 2.48 7.07
CA ASP A 129 26.36 2.22 7.88
C ASP A 129 27.04 3.53 8.29
N MET A 130 27.60 3.56 9.48
CA MET A 130 28.28 4.74 10.03
C MET A 130 29.71 4.36 10.37
N ARG A 131 30.66 5.16 9.92
CA ARG A 131 32.09 4.98 10.18
C ARG A 131 32.71 6.27 10.69
N ALA A 132 33.83 6.15 11.41
CA ALA A 132 34.64 7.32 11.74
C ALA A 132 35.08 8.02 10.45
N GLY A 133 34.87 9.31 10.36
CA GLY A 133 35.22 10.10 9.19
C GLY A 133 36.74 10.34 9.10
N GLN A 134 37.19 10.80 7.94
CA GLN A 134 38.61 11.11 7.71
C GLN A 134 39.09 12.29 8.57
N GLU A 135 38.22 13.27 8.83
CA GLU A 135 38.52 14.38 9.72
C GLU A 135 38.14 14.05 11.17
N PRO A 136 38.98 14.38 12.18
CA PRO A 136 38.66 14.15 13.58
C PRO A 136 37.33 14.79 13.97
N GLY A 137 36.47 14.02 14.65
CA GLY A 137 35.15 14.50 15.09
C GLY A 137 34.07 14.46 13.98
N THR A 138 34.34 13.81 12.86
CA THR A 138 33.32 13.57 11.81
C THR A 138 32.90 12.11 11.77
N THR A 139 31.68 11.89 11.25
CA THR A 139 31.11 10.55 10.98
C THR A 139 30.72 10.48 9.52
N ASP A 140 31.25 9.50 8.79
CA ASP A 140 30.89 9.22 7.42
C ASP A 140 29.69 8.25 7.38
N TYR A 141 28.78 8.49 6.45
CA TYR A 141 27.56 7.71 6.23
C TYR A 141 27.61 7.02 4.87
N GLU A 142 27.47 5.71 4.86
CA GLU A 142 27.31 4.93 3.64
C GLU A 142 25.89 4.38 3.59
N ILE A 143 25.09 4.82 2.61
CA ILE A 143 23.71 4.41 2.42
C ILE A 143 23.67 3.33 1.35
N PHE A 144 23.29 2.13 1.74
CA PHE A 144 23.13 0.99 0.84
C PHE A 144 21.71 0.96 0.27
N VAL A 145 21.64 0.82 -1.05
CA VAL A 145 20.39 0.86 -1.82
C VAL A 145 20.08 -0.53 -2.33
N GLN A 146 18.94 -1.11 -1.91
CA GLN A 146 18.40 -2.35 -2.44
C GLN A 146 17.15 -2.04 -3.28
N GLU A 147 17.27 -2.20 -4.59
CA GLU A 147 16.16 -2.02 -5.54
C GLU A 147 15.58 -3.34 -6.00
N PRO A 148 14.23 -3.45 -6.14
CA PRO A 148 13.61 -4.53 -6.90
C PRO A 148 13.97 -4.39 -8.38
N ASP A 149 13.78 -5.45 -9.15
CA ASP A 149 13.98 -5.40 -10.59
C ASP A 149 13.13 -4.28 -11.21
N PRO A 150 13.73 -3.46 -12.10
CA PRO A 150 13.04 -2.28 -12.61
C PRO A 150 11.84 -2.65 -13.47
N ARG A 151 11.88 -3.82 -14.10
CA ARG A 151 10.82 -4.32 -14.97
C ARG A 151 10.20 -5.56 -14.39
N THR A 152 8.88 -5.63 -14.52
CA THR A 152 8.13 -6.83 -14.19
C THR A 152 7.14 -7.06 -15.31
N PHE A 153 7.17 -8.24 -15.88
CA PHE A 153 6.20 -8.71 -16.87
C PHE A 153 5.39 -9.84 -16.26
N THR A 154 4.07 -9.79 -16.39
CA THR A 154 3.18 -10.83 -15.87
C THR A 154 2.24 -11.30 -16.96
N LEU A 155 2.17 -12.61 -17.15
CA LEU A 155 1.09 -13.28 -17.87
C LEU A 155 0.13 -13.88 -16.86
N PHE A 156 -1.16 -13.74 -17.08
CA PHE A 156 -2.14 -14.37 -16.21
C PHE A 156 -3.33 -14.96 -16.98
N SER A 157 -3.96 -15.95 -16.37
CA SER A 157 -5.23 -16.49 -16.81
C SER A 157 -6.10 -16.80 -15.60
N ASP A 158 -7.40 -16.52 -15.69
CA ASP A 158 -8.35 -16.74 -14.62
C ASP A 158 -9.76 -17.09 -15.13
N SER A 159 -10.62 -17.52 -14.20
CA SER A 159 -12.04 -17.80 -14.44
C SER A 159 -12.95 -16.70 -13.89
N SER A 160 -12.44 -15.47 -13.69
CA SER A 160 -13.17 -14.37 -13.04
C SER A 160 -13.97 -13.50 -14.02
N GLY A 161 -14.10 -13.88 -15.29
CA GLY A 161 -14.97 -13.23 -16.25
C GLY A 161 -16.45 -13.53 -15.97
N SER A 162 -17.38 -12.74 -16.59
CA SER A 162 -18.81 -13.03 -16.55
C SER A 162 -19.19 -14.08 -17.59
N LYS A 163 -20.26 -14.83 -17.34
CA LYS A 163 -20.80 -15.78 -18.30
C LYS A 163 -21.16 -15.09 -19.62
N SER A 164 -21.79 -13.94 -19.54
CA SER A 164 -22.26 -13.16 -20.69
C SER A 164 -21.15 -12.59 -21.59
N SER A 165 -19.95 -12.37 -21.08
CA SER A 165 -18.83 -11.79 -21.85
C SER A 165 -17.58 -12.69 -21.92
N GLY A 166 -17.70 -13.92 -21.43
CA GLY A 166 -16.62 -14.91 -21.40
C GLY A 166 -16.01 -15.07 -20.02
N ARG A 167 -16.26 -16.26 -19.44
CA ARG A 167 -15.83 -16.63 -18.08
C ARG A 167 -14.32 -16.71 -17.95
N TYR A 168 -13.63 -17.25 -18.94
CA TYR A 168 -12.18 -17.39 -18.92
C TYR A 168 -11.52 -16.16 -19.51
N ARG A 169 -10.56 -15.63 -18.77
CA ARG A 169 -9.79 -14.45 -19.18
C ARG A 169 -8.30 -14.79 -19.26
N GLY A 170 -7.63 -14.14 -20.18
CA GLY A 170 -6.18 -14.07 -20.24
C GLY A 170 -5.75 -12.64 -20.21
N GLY A 171 -4.56 -12.37 -19.69
CA GLY A 171 -4.08 -11.00 -19.66
C GLY A 171 -2.57 -10.90 -19.52
N VAL A 172 -2.11 -9.69 -19.78
CA VAL A 172 -0.71 -9.28 -19.67
C VAL A 172 -0.61 -8.03 -18.82
N SER A 173 0.43 -7.95 -18.01
CA SER A 173 0.77 -6.75 -17.26
C SER A 173 2.25 -6.46 -17.41
N PHE A 174 2.59 -5.19 -17.62
CA PHE A 174 3.95 -4.68 -17.64
C PHE A 174 4.09 -3.56 -16.64
N THR A 175 5.14 -3.60 -15.83
CA THR A 175 5.49 -2.54 -14.89
C THR A 175 6.95 -2.14 -15.10
N GLU A 176 7.20 -0.85 -15.35
CA GLU A 176 8.52 -0.24 -15.31
C GLU A 176 8.61 0.68 -14.10
N ARG A 177 9.61 0.45 -13.25
CA ARG A 177 9.90 1.24 -12.05
C ARG A 177 11.10 2.14 -12.31
N SER A 178 11.02 3.39 -11.88
CA SER A 178 12.13 4.36 -12.02
C SER A 178 12.50 4.65 -13.47
N LEU A 179 11.49 4.86 -14.33
CA LEU A 179 11.68 5.23 -15.74
C LEU A 179 12.51 6.51 -15.87
N LEU A 180 12.24 7.52 -15.06
CA LEU A 180 12.96 8.79 -14.99
C LEU A 180 14.01 8.84 -13.87
N GLY A 181 14.16 7.76 -13.10
CA GLY A 181 15.11 7.67 -11.97
C GLY A 181 14.59 8.27 -10.66
N TRP A 182 13.30 8.59 -10.54
CA TRP A 182 12.69 9.18 -9.33
C TRP A 182 11.74 8.23 -8.61
N ARG A 183 11.84 6.93 -8.86
CA ARG A 183 10.87 5.92 -8.38
C ARG A 183 9.45 6.17 -8.91
N ASP A 184 9.37 6.79 -10.05
CA ASP A 184 8.17 6.83 -10.87
C ASP A 184 7.83 5.43 -11.38
N ARG A 185 6.53 5.18 -11.62
CA ARG A 185 6.06 3.84 -12.03
C ARG A 185 5.10 3.97 -13.19
N LEU A 186 5.43 3.30 -14.30
CA LEU A 186 4.52 3.04 -15.40
C LEU A 186 3.96 1.62 -15.25
N GLN A 187 2.64 1.47 -15.34
CA GLN A 187 1.98 0.17 -15.38
C GLN A 187 1.02 0.13 -16.55
N LEU A 188 1.08 -0.96 -17.33
CA LEU A 188 0.19 -1.25 -18.43
C LEU A 188 -0.42 -2.63 -18.24
N ILE A 189 -1.74 -2.76 -18.43
CA ILE A 189 -2.47 -4.02 -18.26
C ILE A 189 -3.41 -4.20 -19.44
N GLY A 190 -3.41 -5.39 -20.06
CA GLY A 190 -4.39 -5.82 -21.03
C GLY A 190 -5.08 -7.09 -20.56
N VAL A 191 -6.42 -7.13 -20.62
CA VAL A 191 -7.24 -8.29 -20.24
C VAL A 191 -8.20 -8.63 -21.39
N PHE A 192 -8.31 -9.90 -21.70
CA PHE A 192 -9.08 -10.40 -22.83
C PHE A 192 -9.91 -11.61 -22.42
N SER A 193 -11.13 -11.66 -22.90
CA SER A 193 -12.01 -12.84 -22.87
C SER A 193 -12.68 -13.04 -24.21
N HIS A 194 -13.62 -13.99 -24.32
CA HIS A 194 -14.36 -14.22 -25.55
C HIS A 194 -15.12 -12.97 -26.04
N GLY A 195 -15.80 -12.27 -25.15
CA GLY A 195 -16.60 -11.08 -25.44
C GLY A 195 -16.09 -9.80 -24.79
N SER A 196 -14.92 -9.78 -24.15
CA SER A 196 -14.42 -8.58 -23.48
C SER A 196 -12.96 -8.31 -23.79
N ARG A 197 -12.62 -7.01 -23.93
CA ARG A 197 -11.25 -6.53 -24.06
C ARG A 197 -11.12 -5.27 -23.23
N SER A 198 -10.12 -5.23 -22.34
CA SER A 198 -9.83 -4.02 -21.57
C SER A 198 -8.34 -3.73 -21.53
N PHE A 199 -8.01 -2.43 -21.53
CA PHE A 199 -6.67 -1.91 -21.38
C PHE A 199 -6.66 -0.87 -20.28
N MET A 200 -5.63 -0.90 -19.45
CA MET A 200 -5.41 0.10 -18.41
C MET A 200 -3.94 0.53 -18.44
N GLY A 201 -3.71 1.83 -18.37
CA GLY A 201 -2.41 2.43 -18.17
C GLY A 201 -2.43 3.35 -16.97
N SER A 202 -1.39 3.33 -16.15
CA SER A 202 -1.20 4.30 -15.07
C SER A 202 0.24 4.75 -14.99
N TYR A 203 0.42 6.03 -14.66
CA TYR A 203 1.75 6.61 -14.40
C TYR A 203 1.72 7.34 -13.07
N SER A 204 2.64 6.96 -12.20
CA SER A 204 2.75 7.47 -10.84
C SER A 204 4.10 8.09 -10.62
N VAL A 205 4.14 9.34 -10.17
CA VAL A 205 5.37 10.08 -9.86
C VAL A 205 5.40 10.48 -8.38
N PRO A 206 6.53 10.29 -7.68
CA PRO A 206 6.69 10.86 -6.36
C PRO A 206 6.92 12.37 -6.47
N LEU A 207 6.25 13.14 -5.63
CA LEU A 207 6.45 14.59 -5.53
C LEU A 207 7.53 14.94 -4.51
N ASN A 208 7.85 14.01 -3.60
CA ASN A 208 8.94 14.09 -2.65
C ASN A 208 9.46 12.69 -2.28
N SER A 209 10.53 12.63 -1.49
CA SER A 209 11.14 11.37 -1.03
C SER A 209 10.37 10.68 0.10
N PHE A 210 9.35 11.32 0.67
CA PHE A 210 8.57 10.83 1.80
C PHE A 210 7.21 10.23 1.39
N GLY A 211 7.06 9.89 0.11
CA GLY A 211 5.92 9.10 -0.36
C GLY A 211 4.69 9.88 -0.79
N THR A 212 4.73 11.23 -0.88
CA THR A 212 3.68 11.98 -1.58
C THR A 212 3.77 11.64 -3.06
N ARG A 213 2.68 11.14 -3.66
CA ARG A 213 2.66 10.66 -5.05
C ARG A 213 1.45 11.21 -5.80
N LEU A 214 1.68 11.53 -7.07
CA LEU A 214 0.62 11.85 -8.01
C LEU A 214 0.52 10.71 -9.01
N THR A 215 -0.69 10.18 -9.20
CA THR A 215 -0.96 9.08 -10.14
C THR A 215 -2.03 9.50 -11.12
N ALA A 216 -1.74 9.40 -12.41
CA ALA A 216 -2.71 9.50 -13.49
C ALA A 216 -3.02 8.10 -14.02
N SER A 217 -4.30 7.78 -14.22
CA SER A 217 -4.72 6.48 -14.75
C SER A 217 -5.76 6.67 -15.84
N TYR A 218 -5.66 5.83 -16.88
CA TYR A 218 -6.63 5.72 -17.94
C TYR A 218 -6.98 4.26 -18.19
N SER A 219 -8.25 3.94 -18.34
CA SER A 219 -8.68 2.63 -18.81
C SER A 219 -9.73 2.74 -19.91
N TYR A 220 -9.72 1.76 -20.80
CA TYR A 220 -10.67 1.57 -21.88
C TYR A 220 -11.12 0.13 -21.91
N GLY A 221 -12.43 -0.10 -21.94
CA GLY A 221 -13.02 -1.43 -22.02
C GLY A 221 -14.08 -1.51 -23.11
N ARG A 222 -14.13 -2.65 -23.78
CA ARG A 222 -15.22 -3.04 -24.69
C ARG A 222 -15.76 -4.39 -24.27
N VAL A 223 -17.07 -4.52 -24.30
CA VAL A 223 -17.79 -5.76 -24.00
C VAL A 223 -18.79 -6.04 -25.11
N LYS A 224 -18.88 -7.29 -25.51
CA LYS A 224 -19.95 -7.84 -26.33
C LYS A 224 -20.59 -9.00 -25.56
N VAL A 225 -21.90 -9.03 -25.50
CA VAL A 225 -22.63 -10.19 -24.96
C VAL A 225 -22.51 -11.33 -25.95
N VAL A 226 -22.03 -12.48 -25.47
CA VAL A 226 -21.74 -13.69 -26.27
C VAL A 226 -22.37 -14.96 -25.72
N ASP A 227 -23.14 -14.85 -24.63
CA ASP A 227 -23.92 -15.93 -24.03
C ASP A 227 -25.06 -15.34 -23.19
N GLY A 228 -26.17 -16.05 -23.15
CA GLY A 228 -27.35 -15.70 -22.36
C GLY A 228 -28.48 -15.03 -23.16
N PRO A 229 -29.58 -14.65 -22.47
CA PRO A 229 -30.82 -14.17 -23.13
C PRO A 229 -30.63 -12.91 -23.98
N SER A 230 -29.55 -12.16 -23.78
CA SER A 230 -29.27 -10.93 -24.53
C SER A 230 -28.29 -11.11 -25.69
N GLU A 231 -27.87 -12.36 -26.00
CA GLU A 231 -26.95 -12.65 -27.10
C GLU A 231 -27.55 -12.27 -28.45
N ASP A 232 -28.82 -12.61 -28.69
CA ASP A 232 -29.55 -12.33 -29.95
C ASP A 232 -29.74 -10.84 -30.21
N PHE A 233 -29.58 -9.99 -29.18
CA PHE A 233 -29.74 -8.54 -29.31
C PHE A 233 -28.44 -7.81 -29.71
N ASP A 234 -27.36 -8.53 -29.98
CA ASP A 234 -26.01 -7.99 -30.30
C ASP A 234 -25.62 -6.82 -29.38
N VAL A 235 -25.78 -7.03 -28.05
CA VAL A 235 -25.49 -6.02 -27.05
C VAL A 235 -23.99 -5.78 -26.97
N LYS A 236 -23.60 -4.53 -27.14
CA LYS A 236 -22.21 -4.06 -27.04
C LYS A 236 -22.12 -2.88 -26.08
N GLY A 237 -21.05 -2.84 -25.33
CA GLY A 237 -20.74 -1.71 -24.47
C GLY A 237 -19.30 -1.29 -24.60
N HIS A 238 -19.05 -0.01 -24.39
CA HIS A 238 -17.71 0.49 -24.17
C HIS A 238 -17.67 1.46 -23.00
N SER A 239 -16.55 1.50 -22.32
CA SER A 239 -16.34 2.38 -21.18
C SER A 239 -14.94 2.96 -21.18
N GLN A 240 -14.84 4.19 -20.71
CA GLN A 240 -13.58 4.88 -20.49
C GLN A 240 -13.56 5.42 -19.07
N TYR A 241 -12.39 5.35 -18.44
CA TYR A 241 -12.15 5.90 -17.12
C TYR A 241 -10.84 6.66 -17.11
N LEU A 242 -10.87 7.89 -16.63
CA LEU A 242 -9.71 8.75 -16.43
C LEU A 242 -9.69 9.22 -14.99
N SER A 243 -8.56 9.13 -14.30
CA SER A 243 -8.42 9.65 -12.94
C SER A 243 -7.07 10.29 -12.68
N LEU A 244 -7.08 11.21 -11.73
CA LEU A 244 -5.91 11.83 -11.13
C LEU A 244 -6.03 11.68 -9.61
N ARG A 245 -5.04 11.05 -8.98
CA ARG A 245 -5.01 10.76 -7.55
C ARG A 245 -3.74 11.31 -6.92
N LEU A 246 -3.89 12.01 -5.80
CA LEU A 246 -2.81 12.49 -4.95
C LEU A 246 -2.84 11.73 -3.62
N ASP A 247 -1.77 11.01 -3.32
CA ASP A 247 -1.56 10.29 -2.06
C ASP A 247 -0.55 11.05 -1.19
N HIS A 248 -0.81 11.11 0.12
CA HIS A 248 0.11 11.69 1.10
C HIS A 248 0.15 10.86 2.37
N PRO A 249 1.32 10.34 2.78
CA PRO A 249 1.48 9.67 4.06
C PRO A 249 1.28 10.66 5.22
N LEU A 250 0.25 10.44 6.04
CA LEU A 250 -0.08 11.27 7.20
C LEU A 250 0.68 10.85 8.45
N TYR A 251 0.92 9.55 8.60
CA TYR A 251 1.62 8.97 9.73
C TYR A 251 2.36 7.71 9.31
N VAL A 252 3.64 7.60 9.69
CA VAL A 252 4.49 6.47 9.33
C VAL A 252 5.37 6.06 10.51
N THR A 253 5.37 4.78 10.81
CA THR A 253 6.31 4.09 11.72
C THR A 253 6.85 2.84 11.05
N SER A 254 7.73 2.09 11.70
CA SER A 254 8.23 0.81 11.19
C SER A 254 7.15 -0.27 11.01
N THR A 255 5.99 -0.12 11.66
CA THR A 255 4.91 -1.12 11.67
C THR A 255 3.56 -0.58 11.19
N SER A 256 3.46 0.72 10.92
CA SER A 256 2.18 1.35 10.59
C SER A 256 2.37 2.50 9.59
N LYS A 257 1.47 2.55 8.60
CA LYS A 257 1.39 3.67 7.65
C LYS A 257 -0.07 4.05 7.43
N LEU A 258 -0.39 5.31 7.75
CA LEU A 258 -1.65 5.95 7.39
C LEU A 258 -1.41 6.89 6.21
N THR A 259 -2.14 6.68 5.12
CA THR A 259 -2.10 7.52 3.91
C THR A 259 -3.45 8.17 3.69
N GLY A 260 -3.49 9.48 3.54
CA GLY A 260 -4.64 10.21 3.03
C GLY A 260 -4.55 10.37 1.52
N TYR A 261 -5.67 10.37 0.82
CA TYR A 261 -5.68 10.65 -0.61
C TYR A 261 -6.91 11.44 -1.07
N LEU A 262 -6.70 12.14 -2.16
CA LEU A 262 -7.75 12.81 -2.94
C LEU A 262 -7.69 12.32 -4.38
N GLN A 263 -8.85 12.06 -4.97
CA GLN A 263 -8.94 11.62 -6.37
C GLN A 263 -10.07 12.34 -7.07
N ALA A 264 -9.79 12.81 -8.29
CA ALA A 264 -10.80 13.24 -9.25
C ALA A 264 -10.84 12.21 -10.37
N ALA A 265 -12.06 11.83 -10.80
CA ALA A 265 -12.22 10.89 -11.90
C ALA A 265 -13.39 11.26 -12.80
N ARG A 266 -13.31 10.76 -14.03
CA ARG A 266 -14.41 10.78 -15.01
C ARG A 266 -14.53 9.40 -15.63
N GLN A 267 -15.74 8.87 -15.64
CA GLN A 267 -16.12 7.63 -16.32
C GLN A 267 -17.18 7.93 -17.35
N THR A 268 -17.05 7.37 -18.54
CA THR A 268 -18.11 7.33 -19.55
C THR A 268 -18.43 5.88 -19.88
N SER A 269 -19.70 5.58 -20.09
CA SER A 269 -20.15 4.24 -20.45
C SER A 269 -21.30 4.36 -21.43
N GLU A 270 -21.19 3.65 -22.53
CA GLU A 270 -22.23 3.57 -23.56
C GLU A 270 -22.54 2.10 -23.83
N THR A 271 -23.83 1.79 -23.99
CA THR A 271 -24.32 0.45 -24.34
C THR A 271 -25.26 0.57 -25.51
N GLU A 272 -25.02 -0.22 -26.55
CA GLU A 272 -25.80 -0.29 -27.79
C GLU A 272 -26.42 -1.67 -27.98
N MET A 273 -27.56 -1.74 -28.62
CA MET A 273 -28.21 -2.97 -29.08
C MET A 273 -28.43 -2.88 -30.59
N PHE A 274 -28.32 -4.05 -31.27
CA PHE A 274 -28.52 -4.18 -32.73
C PHE A 274 -27.62 -3.26 -33.57
N ASN A 275 -26.53 -2.71 -33.01
CA ASN A 275 -25.62 -1.73 -33.63
C ASN A 275 -26.27 -0.39 -34.01
N VAL A 276 -27.48 -0.10 -33.57
CA VAL A 276 -28.26 1.11 -33.98
C VAL A 276 -28.97 1.78 -32.81
N LEU A 277 -29.25 1.08 -31.74
CA LEU A 277 -30.01 1.60 -30.61
C LEU A 277 -29.11 1.81 -29.40
N THR A 278 -28.83 3.06 -29.04
CA THR A 278 -28.18 3.38 -27.76
C THR A 278 -29.17 3.18 -26.61
N VAL A 279 -28.87 2.22 -25.75
CA VAL A 279 -29.71 1.82 -24.59
C VAL A 279 -29.29 2.57 -23.32
N SER A 280 -28.04 2.94 -23.26
CA SER A 280 -27.47 3.71 -22.15
C SER A 280 -26.27 4.49 -22.63
N ASP A 281 -26.24 5.80 -22.35
CA ASP A 281 -25.07 6.67 -22.51
C ASP A 281 -24.95 7.55 -21.26
N THR A 282 -23.89 7.32 -20.49
CA THR A 282 -23.72 7.97 -19.19
C THR A 282 -22.32 8.54 -19.02
N SER A 283 -22.22 9.64 -18.30
CA SER A 283 -20.97 10.24 -17.84
C SER A 283 -21.05 10.51 -16.35
N VAL A 284 -20.11 9.94 -15.59
CA VAL A 284 -19.97 10.15 -14.14
C VAL A 284 -18.68 10.89 -13.89
N LYS A 285 -18.74 12.03 -13.21
CA LYS A 285 -17.59 12.71 -12.62
C LYS A 285 -17.61 12.44 -11.12
N SER A 286 -16.47 12.20 -10.51
CA SER A 286 -16.41 11.93 -9.07
C SER A 286 -15.23 12.61 -8.40
N LEU A 287 -15.44 13.02 -7.14
CA LEU A 287 -14.40 13.42 -6.21
C LEU A 287 -14.41 12.45 -5.05
N THR A 288 -13.24 11.95 -4.71
CA THR A 288 -13.03 10.98 -3.63
C THR A 288 -12.05 11.54 -2.62
N ALA A 289 -12.37 11.44 -1.34
CA ALA A 289 -11.44 11.62 -0.24
C ALA A 289 -11.38 10.32 0.58
N GLY A 290 -10.20 9.81 0.82
CA GLY A 290 -10.06 8.53 1.49
C GLY A 290 -8.83 8.44 2.39
N LEU A 291 -8.86 7.40 3.23
CA LEU A 291 -7.78 7.00 4.12
C LEU A 291 -7.44 5.54 3.89
N GLU A 292 -6.16 5.24 3.86
CA GLU A 292 -5.62 3.88 3.80
C GLU A 292 -4.73 3.65 5.00
N GLN A 293 -4.98 2.59 5.74
CA GLN A 293 -4.18 2.18 6.88
C GLN A 293 -3.54 0.83 6.61
N LEU A 294 -2.23 0.76 6.77
CA LEU A 294 -1.46 -0.48 6.75
C LEU A 294 -0.85 -0.70 8.14
N TRP A 295 -1.05 -1.89 8.72
CA TRP A 295 -0.34 -2.37 9.89
C TRP A 295 0.44 -3.63 9.54
N LEU A 296 1.72 -3.63 9.90
CA LEU A 296 2.65 -4.74 9.72
C LEU A 296 3.18 -5.15 11.09
N LYS A 297 2.99 -6.41 11.46
CA LYS A 297 3.63 -7.04 12.59
C LYS A 297 4.14 -8.41 12.17
N GLU A 298 5.02 -9.01 12.96
CA GLU A 298 5.48 -10.35 12.67
C GLU A 298 4.29 -11.32 12.50
N GLY A 299 4.23 -11.98 11.35
CA GLY A 299 3.14 -12.87 10.98
C GLY A 299 1.78 -12.20 10.70
N MET A 300 1.65 -10.87 10.77
CA MET A 300 0.37 -10.18 10.59
C MET A 300 0.47 -9.00 9.62
N THR A 301 -0.44 -8.95 8.66
CA THR A 301 -0.70 -7.79 7.82
C THR A 301 -2.16 -7.42 7.92
N LEU A 302 -2.44 -6.16 8.24
CA LEU A 302 -3.79 -5.60 8.19
C LEU A 302 -3.77 -4.38 7.28
N TYR A 303 -4.59 -4.41 6.24
CA TYR A 303 -4.86 -3.28 5.36
C TYR A 303 -6.33 -2.89 5.47
N ALA A 304 -6.60 -1.61 5.65
CA ALA A 304 -7.95 -1.06 5.64
C ALA A 304 -7.99 0.20 4.79
N ASN A 305 -9.04 0.34 4.00
CA ASN A 305 -9.34 1.53 3.21
C ASN A 305 -10.77 1.99 3.51
N GLY A 306 -10.95 3.29 3.67
CA GLY A 306 -12.25 3.93 3.79
C GLY A 306 -12.28 5.19 2.96
N GLN A 307 -13.35 5.42 2.19
CA GLN A 307 -13.45 6.58 1.32
C GLN A 307 -14.86 7.13 1.23
N TYR A 308 -14.94 8.45 1.17
CA TYR A 308 -16.12 9.22 0.81
C TYR A 308 -16.04 9.60 -0.66
N ILE A 309 -17.12 9.36 -1.39
CA ILE A 309 -17.20 9.63 -2.82
C ILE A 309 -18.43 10.49 -3.09
N GLU A 310 -18.21 11.60 -3.76
CA GLU A 310 -19.26 12.44 -4.32
C GLU A 310 -19.23 12.34 -5.83
N SER A 311 -20.38 12.06 -6.44
CA SER A 311 -20.53 11.76 -7.87
C SER A 311 -21.59 12.61 -8.51
N TRP A 312 -21.34 13.03 -9.74
CA TRP A 312 -22.26 13.75 -10.63
C TRP A 312 -22.48 12.90 -11.88
N LEU A 313 -23.67 12.35 -12.01
CA LEU A 313 -24.12 11.57 -13.16
C LEU A 313 -24.80 12.52 -14.17
N LYS A 314 -24.45 12.39 -15.43
CA LYS A 314 -25.24 12.84 -16.57
C LYS A 314 -25.60 11.62 -17.40
N ASP A 315 -26.88 11.38 -17.55
CA ASP A 315 -27.44 10.35 -18.42
C ASP A 315 -27.94 11.05 -19.69
N TYR A 316 -27.34 10.74 -20.83
CA TYR A 316 -27.65 11.33 -22.11
C TYR A 316 -28.78 10.58 -22.80
N THR A 317 -29.08 9.35 -22.39
CA THR A 317 -30.17 8.53 -22.96
C THR A 317 -31.53 9.09 -22.55
N PHE A 318 -31.66 9.48 -21.28
CA PHE A 318 -32.90 10.02 -20.71
C PHE A 318 -32.84 11.51 -20.39
N ASP A 319 -31.79 12.20 -20.82
CA ASP A 319 -31.50 13.62 -20.50
C ASP A 319 -31.67 13.96 -19.03
N ASN A 320 -31.20 13.07 -18.18
CA ASN A 320 -31.28 13.20 -16.73
C ASN A 320 -29.90 13.53 -16.12
N ALA A 321 -29.89 14.23 -15.00
CA ALA A 321 -28.69 14.51 -14.23
C ALA A 321 -28.95 14.30 -12.74
N SER A 322 -28.03 13.67 -12.05
CA SER A 322 -28.12 13.46 -10.61
C SER A 322 -26.79 13.68 -9.91
N ARG A 323 -26.87 13.95 -8.62
CA ARG A 323 -25.71 14.04 -7.72
C ARG A 323 -25.97 13.13 -6.54
N TYR A 324 -25.02 12.26 -6.23
CA TYR A 324 -25.16 11.30 -5.13
C TYR A 324 -23.85 11.14 -4.38
N ARG A 325 -23.95 10.61 -3.18
CA ARG A 325 -22.84 10.44 -2.24
C ARG A 325 -22.84 9.04 -1.67
N ARG A 326 -21.66 8.47 -1.48
CA ARG A 326 -21.49 7.15 -0.88
C ARG A 326 -20.23 7.05 -0.04
N LEU A 327 -20.26 6.18 0.95
CA LEU A 327 -19.09 5.69 1.67
C LEU A 327 -18.80 4.27 1.21
N THR A 328 -17.53 3.96 0.98
CA THR A 328 -17.11 2.59 0.73
C THR A 328 -15.93 2.25 1.65
N GLY A 329 -15.80 0.99 1.99
CA GLY A 329 -14.71 0.50 2.81
C GLY A 329 -14.30 -0.90 2.42
N TYR A 330 -13.03 -1.18 2.58
CA TYR A 330 -12.42 -2.48 2.34
C TYR A 330 -11.41 -2.80 3.43
N LEU A 331 -11.34 -4.08 3.82
CA LEU A 331 -10.39 -4.58 4.82
C LEU A 331 -9.84 -5.92 4.36
N THR A 332 -8.53 -6.09 4.52
CA THR A 332 -7.84 -7.38 4.43
C THR A 332 -7.01 -7.58 5.70
N TRP A 333 -7.23 -8.67 6.37
CA TRP A 333 -6.46 -9.08 7.54
C TRP A 333 -5.92 -10.47 7.33
N ASP A 334 -4.60 -10.59 7.15
CA ASP A 334 -3.88 -11.84 7.05
C ASP A 334 -3.05 -12.04 8.31
N HIS A 335 -3.17 -13.20 8.96
CA HIS A 335 -2.45 -13.48 10.19
C HIS A 335 -2.00 -14.94 10.24
N ARG A 336 -0.70 -15.15 10.41
CA ARG A 336 -0.09 -16.45 10.70
C ARG A 336 -0.04 -16.62 12.22
N LEU A 337 -0.89 -17.52 12.75
CA LEU A 337 -1.02 -17.77 14.21
C LEU A 337 0.11 -18.62 14.75
N TRP A 338 0.45 -19.69 14.02
CA TRP A 338 1.50 -20.66 14.37
C TRP A 338 2.33 -20.97 13.13
N LYS A 339 3.32 -21.83 13.29
CA LYS A 339 4.26 -22.18 12.21
C LYS A 339 3.59 -22.43 10.84
N ASN A 340 2.48 -23.16 10.82
CA ASN A 340 1.81 -23.55 9.58
C ASN A 340 0.35 -23.09 9.47
N TRP A 341 -0.26 -22.62 10.57
CA TRP A 341 -1.66 -22.18 10.57
C TRP A 341 -1.78 -20.67 10.51
N GLY A 342 -2.77 -20.20 9.78
CA GLY A 342 -3.13 -18.81 9.69
C GLY A 342 -4.57 -18.64 9.24
N TYR A 343 -5.01 -17.39 9.17
CA TYR A 343 -6.30 -17.03 8.62
C TYR A 343 -6.20 -15.75 7.81
N THR A 344 -7.16 -15.59 6.89
CA THR A 344 -7.38 -14.32 6.18
C THR A 344 -8.83 -13.93 6.32
N VAL A 345 -9.05 -12.67 6.61
CA VAL A 345 -10.37 -12.03 6.60
C VAL A 345 -10.35 -10.93 5.54
N ASN A 346 -11.25 -11.02 4.57
CA ASN A 346 -11.53 -9.92 3.66
C ASN A 346 -12.95 -9.45 3.89
N ALA A 347 -13.17 -8.14 3.87
CA ALA A 347 -14.50 -7.55 4.00
C ALA A 347 -14.62 -6.30 3.12
N GLY A 348 -15.81 -6.08 2.58
CA GLY A 348 -16.12 -4.88 1.83
C GLY A 348 -17.52 -4.39 2.15
N ALA A 349 -17.71 -3.07 2.12
CA ALA A 349 -19.01 -2.47 2.40
C ALA A 349 -19.21 -1.17 1.59
N GLN A 350 -20.45 -0.88 1.27
CA GLN A 350 -20.88 0.39 0.70
C GLN A 350 -22.15 0.89 1.40
N ARG A 351 -22.18 2.19 1.66
CA ARG A 351 -23.34 2.92 2.14
C ARG A 351 -23.64 4.11 1.24
N TYR A 352 -24.78 4.10 0.61
CA TYR A 352 -25.35 5.26 -0.09
C TYR A 352 -25.81 6.28 0.97
N LEU A 353 -25.39 7.52 0.83
CA LEU A 353 -25.65 8.62 1.75
C LEU A 353 -26.76 9.57 1.27
N GLY A 354 -27.39 9.26 0.17
CA GLY A 354 -28.45 10.08 -0.40
C GLY A 354 -27.97 10.97 -1.56
N GLY A 355 -28.92 11.70 -2.09
CA GLY A 355 -28.82 12.49 -3.30
C GLY A 355 -29.82 11.97 -4.34
N GLY A 356 -29.42 11.99 -5.60
CA GLY A 356 -30.24 11.49 -6.71
C GLY A 356 -29.96 10.03 -7.06
N GLU A 357 -30.39 9.63 -8.23
CA GLU A 357 -30.15 8.32 -8.79
C GLU A 357 -28.64 8.03 -8.91
N MET A 358 -28.24 6.83 -8.54
CA MET A 358 -26.84 6.38 -8.63
C MET A 358 -26.62 5.63 -9.94
N ALA A 359 -25.50 5.91 -10.60
CA ALA A 359 -25.11 5.16 -11.78
C ALA A 359 -25.04 3.66 -11.48
N SER A 360 -25.51 2.82 -12.42
CA SER A 360 -25.53 1.37 -12.24
C SER A 360 -24.12 0.81 -11.96
N GLY A 361 -23.09 1.33 -12.62
CA GLY A 361 -21.69 0.93 -12.38
C GLY A 361 -21.16 1.26 -10.98
N ASP A 362 -21.83 2.12 -10.22
CA ASP A 362 -21.50 2.49 -8.84
C ASP A 362 -22.30 1.72 -7.79
N SER A 363 -23.25 0.85 -8.19
CA SER A 363 -24.00 -0.05 -7.31
C SER A 363 -23.08 -1.04 -6.61
N PHE A 364 -23.49 -1.50 -5.45
CA PHE A 364 -22.79 -2.56 -4.73
C PHE A 364 -23.27 -3.92 -5.22
N TYR A 365 -22.38 -4.69 -5.81
CA TYR A 365 -22.64 -6.00 -6.37
C TYR A 365 -22.21 -7.12 -5.43
N LEU A 366 -22.90 -8.25 -5.47
CA LEU A 366 -22.50 -9.52 -4.85
C LEU A 366 -22.42 -10.61 -5.91
N GLY A 367 -21.33 -11.39 -5.86
CA GLY A 367 -20.99 -12.49 -6.74
C GLY A 367 -19.51 -12.83 -6.58
N THR A 368 -18.94 -13.68 -7.44
CA THR A 368 -17.55 -14.18 -7.28
C THR A 368 -16.52 -13.05 -7.24
N SER A 369 -16.58 -12.10 -8.15
CA SER A 369 -15.63 -10.98 -8.19
C SER A 369 -15.88 -9.95 -7.08
N SER A 370 -17.09 -9.94 -6.52
CA SER A 370 -17.54 -8.98 -5.51
C SER A 370 -17.77 -9.64 -4.14
N GLY A 371 -16.95 -10.62 -3.80
CA GLY A 371 -16.78 -11.08 -2.45
C GLY A 371 -17.48 -12.36 -2.03
N VAL A 372 -18.42 -12.97 -2.79
CA VAL A 372 -19.05 -14.24 -2.43
C VAL A 372 -18.82 -15.28 -3.54
N ARG A 373 -17.87 -16.18 -3.31
CA ARG A 373 -17.50 -17.24 -4.28
C ARG A 373 -18.65 -18.22 -4.54
N GLY A 374 -18.62 -18.83 -5.71
CA GLY A 374 -19.60 -19.86 -6.09
C GLY A 374 -20.80 -19.33 -6.88
N TYR A 375 -20.99 -18.02 -6.97
CA TYR A 375 -22.01 -17.38 -7.81
C TYR A 375 -21.36 -16.76 -9.06
N GLU A 376 -22.17 -16.43 -10.07
CA GLU A 376 -21.66 -15.63 -11.20
C GLU A 376 -21.30 -14.22 -10.73
N ASN A 377 -20.48 -13.54 -11.53
CA ASN A 377 -20.17 -12.15 -11.26
C ASN A 377 -21.44 -11.31 -11.34
N ASP A 378 -21.53 -10.33 -10.44
CA ASP A 378 -22.61 -9.33 -10.44
C ASP A 378 -24.03 -9.94 -10.36
N THR A 379 -24.16 -11.10 -9.68
CA THR A 379 -25.41 -11.86 -9.55
C THR A 379 -26.56 -11.01 -8.99
N ILE A 380 -26.31 -10.21 -7.96
CA ILE A 380 -27.27 -9.26 -7.37
C ILE A 380 -26.59 -7.95 -6.99
N SER A 381 -27.36 -6.86 -7.03
CA SER A 381 -26.87 -5.52 -6.70
C SER A 381 -27.88 -4.68 -5.94
N ALA A 382 -27.40 -3.68 -5.22
CA ALA A 382 -28.17 -2.61 -4.59
C ALA A 382 -27.28 -1.40 -4.31
N TYR A 383 -27.87 -0.31 -3.85
CA TYR A 383 -27.10 0.87 -3.44
C TYR A 383 -26.25 0.65 -2.19
N ASN A 384 -26.67 -0.27 -1.31
CA ASN A 384 -25.95 -0.59 -0.09
C ASN A 384 -25.68 -2.08 0.01
N GLY A 385 -24.56 -2.43 0.60
CA GLY A 385 -24.22 -3.83 0.86
C GLY A 385 -22.96 -4.00 1.68
N ALA A 386 -22.74 -5.22 2.09
CA ALA A 386 -21.51 -5.66 2.73
C ALA A 386 -21.27 -7.14 2.44
N TRP A 387 -20.01 -7.54 2.40
CA TRP A 387 -19.58 -8.93 2.33
C TRP A 387 -18.38 -9.18 3.23
N ILE A 388 -18.19 -10.44 3.60
CA ILE A 388 -17.05 -10.93 4.35
C ILE A 388 -16.64 -12.30 3.82
N ASN A 389 -15.32 -12.51 3.72
CA ASN A 389 -14.69 -13.80 3.46
C ASN A 389 -13.82 -14.18 4.65
N LEU A 390 -13.99 -15.40 5.13
CA LEU A 390 -13.18 -15.98 6.20
C LEU A 390 -12.45 -17.19 5.64
N GLU A 391 -11.12 -17.20 5.73
CA GLU A 391 -10.29 -18.30 5.28
C GLU A 391 -9.43 -18.84 6.43
N ALA A 392 -9.48 -20.13 6.68
CA ALA A 392 -8.54 -20.84 7.53
C ALA A 392 -7.49 -21.51 6.63
N LYS A 393 -6.23 -21.18 6.83
CA LYS A 393 -5.11 -21.56 5.96
C LYS A 393 -4.15 -22.51 6.67
N TYR A 394 -3.67 -23.51 5.94
CA TYR A 394 -2.54 -24.34 6.33
C TYR A 394 -1.41 -24.16 5.33
N HIS A 395 -0.30 -23.60 5.77
CA HIS A 395 0.88 -23.33 4.95
C HIS A 395 1.70 -24.61 4.79
N LEU A 396 1.96 -24.99 3.55
CA LEU A 396 2.67 -26.23 3.18
C LEU A 396 4.19 -26.00 3.18
N ASP A 397 4.62 -24.80 2.81
CA ASP A 397 6.02 -24.43 2.65
C ASP A 397 6.29 -22.97 3.09
N GLY A 398 7.56 -22.57 3.06
CA GLY A 398 7.97 -21.18 3.26
C GLY A 398 7.82 -20.28 2.04
N LYS A 399 7.39 -20.82 0.87
CA LYS A 399 7.33 -20.11 -0.42
C LYS A 399 5.96 -19.53 -0.73
N GLY A 400 4.95 -19.82 0.10
CA GLY A 400 3.59 -19.30 -0.05
C GLY A 400 2.56 -20.32 -0.52
N SER A 401 2.93 -21.61 -0.69
CA SER A 401 1.96 -22.65 -0.97
C SER A 401 1.12 -22.97 0.26
N ASN A 402 -0.19 -23.06 0.10
CA ASN A 402 -1.12 -23.35 1.19
C ASN A 402 -2.38 -24.02 0.69
N VAL A 403 -3.09 -24.68 1.60
CA VAL A 403 -4.46 -25.14 1.41
C VAL A 403 -5.34 -24.37 2.38
N PHE A 404 -6.59 -24.12 2.02
CA PHE A 404 -7.50 -23.38 2.86
C PHE A 404 -8.95 -23.85 2.72
N ALA A 405 -9.70 -23.68 3.79
CA ALA A 405 -11.16 -23.73 3.79
C ALA A 405 -11.72 -22.33 4.00
N PHE A 406 -12.88 -22.04 3.41
CA PHE A 406 -13.45 -20.70 3.50
C PHE A 406 -14.96 -20.71 3.73
N LEU A 407 -15.42 -19.60 4.29
CA LEU A 407 -16.83 -19.23 4.43
C LEU A 407 -16.98 -17.78 3.91
N ASP A 408 -17.86 -17.61 2.92
CA ASP A 408 -18.20 -16.30 2.37
C ASP A 408 -19.65 -15.97 2.67
N ALA A 409 -19.92 -14.72 3.01
CA ALA A 409 -21.27 -14.20 3.20
C ALA A 409 -21.37 -12.74 2.71
N GLY A 410 -22.52 -12.40 2.13
CA GLY A 410 -22.80 -11.04 1.68
C GLY A 410 -24.27 -10.71 1.80
N ARG A 411 -24.56 -9.43 2.04
CA ARG A 411 -25.93 -8.92 2.17
C ARG A 411 -26.05 -7.54 1.54
N LEU A 412 -27.12 -7.37 0.78
CA LEU A 412 -27.58 -6.10 0.23
C LEU A 412 -28.64 -5.46 1.11
N SER A 413 -28.76 -4.14 1.06
CA SER A 413 -29.83 -3.39 1.72
C SER A 413 -30.24 -2.15 0.91
N GLY A 414 -31.48 -1.69 1.16
CA GLY A 414 -32.08 -0.60 0.37
C GLY A 414 -32.77 -1.10 -0.90
N ASP A 415 -32.95 -0.18 -1.84
CA ASP A 415 -33.60 -0.48 -3.10
C ASP A 415 -32.75 -1.42 -3.95
N SER A 416 -33.41 -2.48 -4.39
CA SER A 416 -32.81 -3.52 -5.23
C SER A 416 -33.90 -4.18 -6.05
N PRO A 417 -33.69 -4.43 -7.32
CA PRO A 417 -34.66 -5.15 -8.15
C PRO A 417 -34.75 -6.63 -7.76
N TYR A 418 -33.84 -7.13 -6.95
CA TYR A 418 -33.76 -8.53 -6.55
C TYR A 418 -34.52 -8.80 -5.26
N LYS A 419 -35.32 -9.91 -5.23
CA LYS A 419 -35.97 -10.42 -4.00
C LYS A 419 -34.91 -10.95 -3.02
N ASP A 420 -33.94 -11.66 -3.53
CA ASP A 420 -32.80 -12.17 -2.76
C ASP A 420 -31.79 -11.06 -2.47
N LYS A 421 -31.57 -10.76 -1.20
CA LYS A 421 -30.65 -9.75 -0.72
C LYS A 421 -29.41 -10.29 -0.02
N SER A 422 -29.23 -11.61 0.00
CA SER A 422 -28.08 -12.24 0.66
C SER A 422 -27.56 -13.43 -0.13
N LEU A 423 -26.25 -13.57 -0.19
CA LEU A 423 -25.54 -14.72 -0.74
C LEU A 423 -24.63 -15.29 0.36
N GLY A 424 -24.33 -16.58 0.25
CA GLY A 424 -23.35 -17.25 1.09
C GLY A 424 -22.85 -18.54 0.47
N SER A 425 -21.63 -18.91 0.77
CA SER A 425 -21.00 -20.13 0.28
C SER A 425 -19.93 -20.63 1.24
N VAL A 426 -19.62 -21.91 1.13
CA VAL A 426 -18.43 -22.52 1.72
C VAL A 426 -17.61 -23.18 0.64
N GLY A 427 -16.35 -23.44 0.93
CA GLY A 427 -15.51 -24.18 -0.01
C GLY A 427 -14.11 -24.42 0.51
N ILE A 428 -13.34 -25.01 -0.38
CA ILE A 428 -11.92 -25.29 -0.15
C ILE A 428 -11.11 -24.76 -1.33
N GLY A 429 -9.85 -24.49 -1.09
CA GLY A 429 -8.92 -24.06 -2.13
C GLY A 429 -7.48 -24.39 -1.80
N ALA A 430 -6.65 -24.19 -2.80
CA ALA A 430 -5.21 -24.31 -2.68
C ALA A 430 -4.53 -23.19 -3.46
N SER A 431 -3.47 -22.66 -2.89
CA SER A 431 -2.50 -21.82 -3.59
C SER A 431 -1.19 -22.57 -3.70
N TRP A 432 -0.56 -22.53 -4.86
CA TRP A 432 0.64 -23.28 -5.16
C TRP A 432 1.68 -22.41 -5.87
N ARG A 433 2.90 -22.39 -5.34
CA ARG A 433 4.05 -21.66 -5.88
C ARG A 433 5.23 -22.59 -6.06
N PRO A 434 5.25 -23.40 -7.15
CA PRO A 434 6.30 -24.40 -7.37
C PRO A 434 7.67 -23.76 -7.61
N VAL A 435 7.69 -22.62 -8.27
CA VAL A 435 8.88 -21.82 -8.58
C VAL A 435 8.59 -20.34 -8.36
N ASP A 436 9.61 -19.51 -8.26
CA ASP A 436 9.46 -18.10 -7.87
C ASP A 436 8.64 -17.28 -8.88
N TRP A 437 8.69 -17.65 -10.14
CA TRP A 437 7.98 -16.95 -11.21
C TRP A 437 6.54 -17.46 -11.48
N LEU A 438 6.09 -18.58 -10.86
CA LEU A 438 4.76 -19.16 -11.12
C LEU A 438 3.95 -19.27 -9.83
N MET A 439 2.79 -18.62 -9.82
CA MET A 439 1.79 -18.71 -8.76
C MET A 439 0.45 -19.13 -9.34
N SER A 440 -0.21 -20.07 -8.70
CA SER A 440 -1.54 -20.52 -9.07
C SER A 440 -2.43 -20.66 -7.84
N SER A 441 -3.72 -20.46 -8.03
CA SER A 441 -4.72 -20.70 -6.99
C SER A 441 -5.95 -21.33 -7.63
N ALA A 442 -6.57 -22.28 -6.93
CA ALA A 442 -7.82 -22.91 -7.36
C ALA A 442 -8.75 -23.05 -6.15
N THR A 443 -10.06 -22.91 -6.41
CA THR A 443 -11.11 -23.05 -5.40
C THR A 443 -12.27 -23.88 -5.92
N ILE A 444 -12.89 -24.64 -5.02
CA ILE A 444 -14.19 -25.28 -5.24
C ILE A 444 -15.15 -24.68 -4.21
N SER A 445 -16.19 -24.03 -4.70
CA SER A 445 -17.18 -23.31 -3.91
C SER A 445 -18.53 -23.98 -3.97
N PHE A 446 -19.23 -24.06 -2.84
CA PHE A 446 -20.57 -24.63 -2.71
C PHE A 446 -21.53 -23.52 -2.25
N PRO A 447 -22.30 -22.93 -3.20
CA PRO A 447 -23.28 -21.88 -2.87
C PRO A 447 -24.42 -22.42 -2.01
N PHE A 448 -24.90 -21.63 -1.06
CA PHE A 448 -26.04 -22.01 -0.20
C PHE A 448 -27.40 -21.87 -0.91
N LYS A 449 -27.48 -20.97 -1.90
CA LYS A 449 -28.71 -20.77 -2.71
C LYS A 449 -28.52 -21.34 -4.11
N ARG A 450 -29.57 -22.02 -4.60
CA ARG A 450 -29.60 -22.63 -5.93
C ARG A 450 -30.30 -21.80 -6.97
N ASN A 451 -31.19 -20.91 -6.55
CA ASN A 451 -31.89 -19.98 -7.43
C ASN A 451 -31.70 -18.58 -6.83
N VAL A 452 -31.23 -17.65 -7.65
CA VAL A 452 -31.02 -16.26 -7.28
C VAL A 452 -31.57 -15.38 -8.40
N GLY A 453 -32.67 -14.68 -8.13
CA GLY A 453 -33.41 -14.01 -9.17
C GLY A 453 -33.98 -15.01 -10.21
N SER A 454 -33.66 -14.83 -11.47
CA SER A 454 -34.02 -15.75 -12.58
C SER A 454 -32.93 -16.78 -12.88
N GLU A 455 -31.79 -16.73 -12.21
CA GLU A 455 -30.64 -17.60 -12.50
C GLU A 455 -30.65 -18.88 -11.66
N HIS A 456 -30.32 -20.01 -12.31
CA HIS A 456 -30.05 -21.28 -11.63
C HIS A 456 -28.55 -21.41 -11.33
N VAL A 457 -28.21 -21.50 -10.05
CA VAL A 457 -26.83 -21.57 -9.56
C VAL A 457 -26.38 -23.04 -9.49
N SER A 458 -25.22 -23.34 -10.04
CA SER A 458 -24.60 -24.66 -10.01
C SER A 458 -24.36 -25.16 -8.59
N LYS A 459 -24.39 -26.50 -8.39
CA LYS A 459 -24.13 -27.15 -7.09
C LYS A 459 -22.74 -26.85 -6.55
N ALA A 460 -21.78 -26.80 -7.43
CA ALA A 460 -20.40 -26.43 -7.14
C ALA A 460 -19.87 -25.59 -8.28
N ARG A 461 -18.96 -24.67 -7.95
CA ARG A 461 -18.23 -23.87 -8.93
C ARG A 461 -16.74 -24.05 -8.71
N PHE A 462 -16.02 -24.28 -9.80
CA PHE A 462 -14.56 -24.27 -9.82
C PHE A 462 -14.07 -22.96 -10.39
N ASP A 463 -13.16 -22.30 -9.66
CA ASP A 463 -12.50 -21.08 -10.09
C ASP A 463 -10.99 -21.24 -9.93
N PHE A 464 -10.21 -20.61 -10.82
CA PHE A 464 -8.75 -20.63 -10.79
C PHE A 464 -8.16 -19.30 -11.20
N VAL A 465 -6.91 -19.07 -10.76
CA VAL A 465 -6.02 -17.99 -11.19
C VAL A 465 -4.62 -18.58 -11.36
N ILE A 466 -3.96 -18.27 -12.47
CA ILE A 466 -2.58 -18.62 -12.75
C ILE A 466 -1.84 -17.34 -13.13
N ASN A 467 -0.70 -17.08 -12.49
CA ASN A 467 0.16 -15.93 -12.76
C ASN A 467 1.58 -16.42 -13.00
N ALA A 468 2.20 -15.96 -14.09
CA ALA A 468 3.60 -16.15 -14.39
C ALA A 468 4.26 -14.75 -14.43
N VAL A 469 5.32 -14.55 -13.63
CA VAL A 469 5.92 -13.24 -13.33
C VAL A 469 7.43 -13.29 -13.58
N TRP A 470 7.94 -12.36 -14.40
CA TRP A 470 9.36 -12.20 -14.75
C TRP A 470 9.87 -10.79 -14.50
#